data_e91a548234bcbccdedf2dedc24d7f317
#
_entry.id   e91a548234bcbccdedf2dedc24d7f317
#
_cell.length_a   1.000
_cell.length_b   1.000
_cell.length_c   1.000
_cell.angle_alpha   90.00
_cell.angle_beta   90.00
_cell.angle_gamma   90.00
#
_symmetry.space_group_name_H-M   'P 1'
#
loop_
_entity.id
_entity.type
_entity.pdbx_description
1 polymer ?
#
loop_
_entity_poly.entity_id
_entity_poly.type
_entity_poly.pdbx_seq_one_letter_code
_entity_poly.pdbx_strand_id
1 'polypeptide(L)'
;MRMLLTVQMDTELANKAIKDQSLATIMKSALGDLHPEAAYFGAKDGLRTGYIVFDLKDPSDIPSVAEPFFQALGAKVAFTPVMSFEDVQAGLQKA
;
A
#
# COMPACT_ATOMS: atom_id res chain seq x y z
N MET A 1 -10.26 -6.86 -7.63
CA MET A 1 -10.16 -7.51 -6.30
C MET A 1 -9.67 -6.50 -5.28
N ARG A 2 -10.38 -6.37 -4.18
CA ARG A 2 -9.97 -5.45 -3.11
C ARG A 2 -8.72 -5.97 -2.42
N MET A 3 -7.70 -5.12 -2.34
CA MET A 3 -6.41 -5.44 -1.75
C MET A 3 -6.07 -4.46 -0.64
N LEU A 4 -5.50 -4.98 0.44
CA LEU A 4 -4.79 -4.16 1.41
C LEU A 4 -3.31 -4.19 1.05
N LEU A 5 -2.79 -3.04 0.66
CA LEU A 5 -1.37 -2.83 0.42
C LEU A 5 -0.76 -2.27 1.71
N THR A 6 0.20 -2.99 2.27
CA THR A 6 0.95 -2.54 3.44
C THR A 6 2.37 -2.19 3.00
N VAL A 7 2.78 -0.96 3.29
CA VAL A 7 4.10 -0.44 2.90
C VAL A 7 4.83 -0.02 4.17
N GLN A 8 5.84 -0.78 4.57
CA GLN A 8 6.71 -0.42 5.70
C GLN A 8 7.99 0.17 5.14
N MET A 9 8.24 1.44 5.44
CA MET A 9 9.35 2.20 4.89
C MET A 9 10.65 1.91 5.66
N ASP A 10 11.76 1.86 4.93
CA ASP A 10 13.08 1.87 5.56
C ASP A 10 13.29 3.20 6.26
N THR A 11 13.71 3.17 7.52
CA THR A 11 13.82 4.38 8.34
C THR A 11 14.79 5.39 7.75
N GLU A 12 15.96 4.94 7.31
CA GLU A 12 16.99 5.87 6.79
C GLU A 12 16.55 6.50 5.47
N LEU A 13 15.99 5.71 4.56
CA LEU A 13 15.52 6.23 3.28
C LEU A 13 14.33 7.17 3.45
N ALA A 14 13.40 6.84 4.34
CA ALA A 14 12.28 7.72 4.64
C ALA A 14 12.74 9.01 5.33
N ASN A 15 13.71 8.93 6.24
CA ASN A 15 14.30 10.12 6.86
C ASN A 15 14.90 11.06 5.81
N LYS A 16 15.64 10.50 4.87
CA LYS A 16 16.21 11.26 3.76
C LYS A 16 15.13 11.93 2.92
N ALA A 17 14.08 11.17 2.58
CA ALA A 17 12.98 11.67 1.77
C ALA A 17 12.19 12.79 2.48
N ILE A 18 12.11 12.74 3.81
CA ILE A 18 11.49 13.81 4.60
C ILE A 18 12.38 15.05 4.59
N LYS A 19 13.69 14.87 4.79
CA LYS A 19 14.64 16.00 4.84
C LYS A 19 14.75 16.74 3.52
N ASP A 20 14.72 16.01 2.40
CA ASP A 20 14.77 16.62 1.07
C ASP A 20 13.38 16.96 0.52
N GLN A 21 12.33 16.74 1.32
CA GLN A 21 10.94 17.07 0.98
C GLN A 21 10.38 16.27 -0.20
N SER A 22 10.96 15.12 -0.52
CA SER A 22 10.50 14.28 -1.63
C SER A 22 9.43 13.26 -1.23
N LEU A 23 9.25 12.97 0.07
CA LEU A 23 8.36 11.92 0.51
C LEU A 23 6.91 12.14 0.05
N ALA A 24 6.41 13.36 0.20
CA ALA A 24 5.05 13.68 -0.24
C ALA A 24 4.87 13.48 -1.74
N THR A 25 5.87 13.87 -2.54
CA THR A 25 5.84 13.69 -3.99
C THR A 25 5.88 12.20 -4.37
N ILE A 26 6.73 11.41 -3.70
CA ILE A 26 6.81 9.97 -3.90
C ILE A 26 5.45 9.32 -3.61
N MET A 27 4.86 9.65 -2.47
CA MET A 27 3.57 9.07 -2.08
C MET A 27 2.45 9.50 -3.03
N LYS A 28 2.40 10.77 -3.40
CA LYS A 28 1.40 11.28 -4.33
C LYS A 28 1.48 10.58 -5.68
N SER A 29 2.69 10.40 -6.20
CA SER A 29 2.91 9.70 -7.47
C SER A 29 2.51 8.22 -7.37
N ALA A 30 2.95 7.55 -6.30
CA ALA A 30 2.70 6.12 -6.12
C ALA A 30 1.22 5.81 -5.89
N LEU A 31 0.49 6.68 -5.18
CA LEU A 31 -0.92 6.46 -4.86
C LEU A 31 -1.87 7.01 -5.93
N GLY A 32 -1.42 7.98 -6.72
CA GLY A 32 -2.30 8.68 -7.66
C GLY A 32 -2.99 7.77 -8.66
N ASP A 33 -2.26 6.80 -9.21
CA ASP A 33 -2.79 5.87 -10.21
C ASP A 33 -3.65 4.76 -9.60
N LEU A 34 -3.55 4.54 -8.29
CA LEU A 34 -4.31 3.48 -7.62
C LEU A 34 -5.77 3.87 -7.35
N HIS A 35 -6.07 5.15 -7.25
CA HIS A 35 -7.38 5.64 -6.84
C HIS A 35 -7.86 4.91 -5.58
N PRO A 36 -7.11 5.00 -4.45
CA PRO A 36 -7.39 4.15 -3.31
C PRO A 36 -8.75 4.43 -2.70
N GLU A 37 -9.40 3.37 -2.23
CA GLU A 37 -10.63 3.45 -1.46
C GLU A 37 -10.38 4.10 -0.10
N ALA A 38 -9.22 3.80 0.50
CA ALA A 38 -8.78 4.35 1.78
C ALA A 38 -7.26 4.28 1.86
N ALA A 39 -6.66 5.24 2.57
CA ALA A 39 -5.23 5.24 2.85
C ALA A 39 -5.00 5.82 4.25
N TYR A 40 -4.32 5.06 5.08
CA TYR A 40 -3.99 5.46 6.44
C TYR A 40 -2.51 5.22 6.70
N PHE A 41 -1.92 6.03 7.56
CA PHE A 41 -0.50 5.96 7.87
C PHE A 41 -0.30 5.93 9.37
N GLY A 42 0.68 5.16 9.81
CA GLY A 42 1.00 5.04 11.22
C GLY A 42 2.35 4.36 11.40
N ALA A 43 2.63 3.93 12.61
CA ALA A 43 3.83 3.18 12.92
C ALA A 43 3.46 1.74 13.25
N LYS A 44 4.18 0.80 12.65
CA LYS A 44 4.05 -0.61 12.95
C LYS A 44 5.45 -1.19 13.10
N ASP A 45 5.69 -1.90 14.19
CA ASP A 45 7.00 -2.48 14.49
C ASP A 45 8.11 -1.41 14.49
N GLY A 46 7.77 -0.19 14.92
CA GLY A 46 8.71 0.92 14.97
C GLY A 46 9.03 1.55 13.61
N LEU A 47 8.35 1.15 12.54
CA LEU A 47 8.58 1.65 11.19
C LEU A 47 7.38 2.45 10.69
N ARG A 48 7.66 3.51 9.92
CA ARG A 48 6.60 4.25 9.23
C ARG A 48 5.89 3.30 8.27
N THR A 49 4.57 3.20 8.39
CA THR A 49 3.80 2.22 7.63
C THR A 49 2.57 2.87 7.02
N GLY A 50 2.34 2.58 5.75
CA GLY A 50 1.12 2.95 5.05
C GLY A 50 0.22 1.74 4.85
N TYR A 51 -1.09 1.96 5.02
CA TYR A 51 -2.14 0.97 4.79
C TYR A 51 -3.06 1.52 3.72
N ILE A 52 -3.06 0.90 2.56
CA ILE A 52 -3.78 1.41 1.40
C ILE A 52 -4.73 0.33 0.90
N VAL A 53 -6.02 0.64 0.84
CA VAL A 53 -7.03 -0.26 0.28
C VAL A 53 -7.35 0.20 -1.12
N PHE A 54 -7.21 -0.69 -2.09
CA PHE A 54 -7.44 -0.35 -3.50
C PHE A 54 -7.97 -1.55 -4.28
N ASP A 55 -8.49 -1.31 -5.46
CA ASP A 55 -8.95 -2.36 -6.35
C ASP A 55 -7.81 -2.78 -7.28
N LEU A 56 -7.30 -3.99 -7.08
CA LEU A 56 -6.32 -4.59 -7.99
C LEU A 56 -7.07 -5.21 -9.16
N LYS A 57 -6.94 -4.62 -10.33
CA LYS A 57 -7.69 -5.06 -11.51
C LYS A 57 -7.09 -6.29 -12.17
N ASP A 58 -5.76 -6.38 -12.17
CA ASP A 58 -5.04 -7.48 -12.81
C ASP A 58 -3.78 -7.81 -12.03
N PRO A 59 -3.45 -9.11 -11.83
CA PRO A 59 -2.23 -9.48 -11.11
C PRO A 59 -0.96 -8.91 -11.74
N SER A 60 -0.95 -8.67 -13.03
CA SER A 60 0.21 -8.08 -13.71
C SER A 60 0.49 -6.64 -13.30
N ASP A 61 -0.45 -5.98 -12.63
CA ASP A 61 -0.26 -4.63 -12.11
C ASP A 61 0.55 -4.61 -10.81
N ILE A 62 0.73 -5.76 -10.14
CA ILE A 62 1.44 -5.82 -8.86
C ILE A 62 2.84 -5.23 -8.95
N PRO A 63 3.69 -5.59 -9.92
CA PRO A 63 5.03 -5.00 -9.97
C PRO A 63 5.02 -3.49 -10.14
N SER A 64 4.14 -2.95 -10.98
CA SER A 64 4.09 -1.50 -11.19
C SER A 64 3.60 -0.75 -9.95
N VAL A 65 2.78 -1.37 -9.13
CA VAL A 65 2.33 -0.80 -7.85
C VAL A 65 3.45 -0.86 -6.82
N ALA A 66 4.16 -1.99 -6.72
CA ALA A 66 5.15 -2.23 -5.67
C ALA A 66 6.48 -1.51 -5.92
N GLU A 67 6.96 -1.47 -7.16
CA GLU A 67 8.31 -0.99 -7.48
C GLU A 67 8.61 0.44 -7.02
N PRO A 68 7.70 1.42 -7.14
CA PRO A 68 7.99 2.75 -6.62
C PRO A 68 8.34 2.76 -5.14
N PHE A 69 7.70 1.90 -4.34
CA PHE A 69 7.97 1.79 -2.92
C PHE A 69 9.29 1.09 -2.63
N PHE A 70 9.61 0.05 -3.39
CA PHE A 70 10.91 -0.63 -3.27
C PHE A 70 12.04 0.34 -3.61
N GLN A 71 11.94 1.02 -4.73
CA GLN A 71 13.01 1.83 -5.27
C GLN A 71 13.25 3.10 -4.45
N ALA A 72 12.19 3.82 -4.10
CA ALA A 72 12.32 5.10 -3.43
C ALA A 72 12.47 4.98 -1.91
N LEU A 73 11.85 3.98 -1.29
CA LEU A 73 11.73 3.91 0.17
C LEU A 73 12.31 2.64 0.76
N GLY A 74 12.86 1.73 -0.05
CA GLY A 74 13.38 0.47 0.42
C GLY A 74 12.35 -0.29 1.25
N ALA A 75 11.09 -0.20 0.87
CA ALA A 75 9.99 -0.65 1.69
C ALA A 75 9.82 -2.17 1.67
N LYS A 76 9.27 -2.69 2.78
CA LYS A 76 8.67 -4.02 2.81
C LYS A 76 7.22 -3.85 2.34
N VAL A 77 6.85 -4.58 1.30
CA VAL A 77 5.54 -4.44 0.67
C VAL A 77 4.78 -5.75 0.78
N ALA A 78 3.54 -5.69 1.22
CA ALA A 78 2.67 -6.86 1.29
C ALA A 78 1.33 -6.52 0.63
N PHE A 79 0.81 -7.48 -0.14
CA PHE A 79 -0.52 -7.41 -0.74
C PHE A 79 -1.39 -8.48 -0.09
N THR A 80 -2.47 -8.07 0.54
CA THR A 80 -3.38 -8.98 1.24
C THR A 80 -4.77 -8.83 0.66
N PRO A 81 -5.35 -9.87 0.06
CA PRO A 81 -6.76 -9.82 -0.35
C PRO A 81 -7.63 -9.59 0.88
N VAL A 82 -8.54 -8.65 0.78
CA VAL A 82 -9.50 -8.34 1.84
C VAL A 82 -10.90 -8.30 1.26
N MET A 83 -11.89 -8.46 2.10
CA MET A 83 -13.28 -8.52 1.68
C MET A 83 -14.15 -7.70 2.61
N SER A 84 -15.27 -7.22 2.10
CA SER A 84 -16.27 -6.54 2.92
C SER A 84 -17.07 -7.56 3.72
N PHE A 85 -17.85 -7.08 4.70
CA PHE A 85 -18.73 -7.95 5.45
C PHE A 85 -19.76 -8.62 4.52
N GLU A 86 -20.25 -7.89 3.51
CA GLU A 86 -21.17 -8.45 2.52
C GLU A 86 -20.53 -9.59 1.72
N ASP A 87 -19.24 -9.45 1.37
CA ASP A 87 -18.49 -10.52 0.69
C ASP A 87 -18.38 -11.75 1.57
N VAL A 88 -18.14 -11.54 2.88
CA VAL A 88 -18.06 -12.66 3.85
C VAL A 88 -19.39 -13.39 3.90
N GLN A 89 -20.50 -12.65 4.00
CA GLN A 89 -21.83 -13.27 4.05
C GLN A 89 -22.12 -14.09 2.78
N ALA A 90 -21.81 -13.53 1.61
CA ALA A 90 -22.02 -14.23 0.35
C ALA A 90 -21.12 -15.48 0.25
N GLY A 91 -19.87 -15.36 0.70
CA GLY A 91 -18.93 -16.48 0.68
C GLY A 91 -19.32 -17.61 1.62
N LEU A 92 -19.85 -17.29 2.79
CA LEU A 92 -20.30 -18.32 3.73
C LEU A 92 -21.47 -19.11 3.18
N GLN A 93 -22.30 -18.52 2.33
CA GLN A 93 -23.39 -19.25 1.67
C GLN A 93 -22.90 -20.25 0.62
N LYS A 94 -21.68 -20.06 0.11
CA LYS A 94 -21.05 -20.98 -0.84
C LYS A 94 -20.29 -22.11 -0.15
N ALA A 95 -20.03 -21.95 1.12
CA ALA A 95 -19.21 -22.90 1.88
C ALA A 95 -19.95 -24.18 2.23
#